data_a4b21bbb14e48ba52bedb9ddf286c5a7
#
_entry.id   a4b21bbb14e48ba52bedb9ddf286c5a7
#
_cell.length_a   1.000
_cell.length_b   1.000
_cell.length_c   1.000
_cell.angle_alpha   90.00
_cell.angle_beta   90.00
_cell.angle_gamma   90.00
#
_symmetry.space_group_name_H-M   'P 1'
#
loop_
_entity.id
_entity.type
_entity.pdbx_description
1 polymer ?
#
loop_
_entity_poly.entity_id
_entity_poly.type
_entity_poly.pdbx_seq_one_letter_code
_entity_poly.pdbx_strand_id
1 'polypeptide(L)'
;MDKTGRIIAISNERKAVLFNTLNEMVLGINAIPLSAPNLPPLDRAFAGGSHFVLFAPQASLPIYTYGDNRFCQLGDIYVPSKGLHALSFFSRDEGFPSSVHSVVCGDRHSLALTSDGDCYFWGWSVFHGHTLPEPVDVGHGPDLVNVTSMACATDVSIFLLEDGSVWSTKRGDTETRFATEAHRVQFHGMNYPLDIGAAQWSYYALVQNKE
;
A
#
# COMPACT_ATOMS: atom_id res chain seq x y z
N MET A 1 0.32 -5.49 12.35
CA MET A 1 1.39 -6.41 12.79
C MET A 1 2.00 -7.03 11.55
N ASP A 2 3.31 -7.01 11.42
CA ASP A 2 4.01 -7.68 10.32
C ASP A 2 4.18 -9.20 10.57
N LYS A 3 4.71 -9.94 9.58
CA LYS A 3 4.94 -11.40 9.70
C LYS A 3 5.99 -11.79 10.74
N THR A 4 6.80 -10.85 11.21
CA THR A 4 7.80 -11.10 12.27
C THR A 4 7.23 -10.89 13.67
N GLY A 5 5.98 -10.47 13.78
CA GLY A 5 5.29 -10.19 15.03
C GLY A 5 5.46 -8.76 15.54
N ARG A 6 6.19 -7.90 14.80
CA ARG A 6 6.34 -6.48 15.16
C ARG A 6 5.06 -5.72 14.92
N ILE A 7 4.83 -4.71 15.72
CA ILE A 7 3.63 -3.87 15.67
C ILE A 7 4.07 -2.41 15.73
N ILE A 8 3.52 -1.59 14.83
CA ILE A 8 3.57 -0.13 14.98
C ILE A 8 2.21 0.35 15.46
N ALA A 9 2.21 1.11 16.52
CA ALA A 9 1.06 1.82 17.04
C ALA A 9 1.24 3.34 16.84
N ILE A 10 0.16 4.04 16.55
CA ILE A 10 0.13 5.50 16.55
C ILE A 10 -0.48 5.94 17.89
N SER A 11 0.29 6.72 18.65
CA SER A 11 -0.16 7.25 19.95
C SER A 11 -1.21 8.35 19.79
N ASN A 12 -1.86 8.73 20.90
CA ASN A 12 -2.79 9.88 20.93
C ASN A 12 -2.11 11.20 20.51
N GLU A 13 -0.80 11.30 20.68
CA GLU A 13 0.01 12.43 20.19
C GLU A 13 0.36 12.31 18.70
N ARG A 14 -0.18 11.31 17.99
CA ARG A 14 0.06 11.03 16.58
C ARG A 14 1.53 10.72 16.25
N LYS A 15 2.23 10.08 17.19
CA LYS A 15 3.61 9.61 17.06
C LYS A 15 3.65 8.09 16.90
N ALA A 16 4.59 7.60 16.11
CA ALA A 16 4.78 6.17 15.90
C ALA A 16 5.62 5.53 16.99
N VAL A 17 5.17 4.37 17.46
CA VAL A 17 5.84 3.55 18.46
C VAL A 17 5.89 2.10 17.96
N LEU A 18 7.07 1.50 17.95
CA LEU A 18 7.31 0.11 17.58
C LEU A 18 7.34 -0.79 18.81
N PHE A 19 6.68 -1.93 18.74
CA PHE A 19 6.77 -3.05 19.67
C PHE A 19 7.24 -4.29 18.91
N ASN A 20 8.11 -5.09 19.52
CA ASN A 20 8.62 -6.31 18.89
C ASN A 20 7.62 -7.49 18.99
N THR A 21 6.69 -7.42 19.93
CA THR A 21 5.67 -8.45 20.14
C THR A 21 4.34 -7.85 20.56
N LEU A 22 3.26 -8.62 20.33
CA LEU A 22 1.92 -8.26 20.82
C LEU A 22 1.87 -8.12 22.35
N ASN A 23 2.61 -8.99 23.06
CA ASN A 23 2.66 -8.94 24.51
C ASN A 23 3.28 -7.64 25.03
N GLU A 24 4.37 -7.18 24.41
CA GLU A 24 4.97 -5.88 24.75
C GLU A 24 3.98 -4.73 24.54
N MET A 25 3.23 -4.75 23.45
CA MET A 25 2.22 -3.72 23.17
C MET A 25 1.10 -3.74 24.20
N VAL A 26 0.56 -4.93 24.53
CA VAL A 26 -0.53 -5.08 25.52
C VAL A 26 -0.10 -4.63 26.92
N LEU A 27 1.15 -4.92 27.30
CA LEU A 27 1.70 -4.53 28.59
C LEU A 27 2.25 -3.09 28.62
N GLY A 28 2.36 -2.43 27.46
CA GLY A 28 2.93 -1.09 27.35
C GLY A 28 4.41 -0.99 27.68
N ILE A 29 5.17 -2.07 27.50
CA ILE A 29 6.61 -2.15 27.84
C ILE A 29 7.47 -2.22 26.58
N ASN A 30 8.76 -1.86 26.69
CA ASN A 30 9.75 -1.93 25.61
C ASN A 30 9.34 -1.14 24.34
N ALA A 31 8.54 -0.11 24.51
CA ALA A 31 8.09 0.75 23.43
C ALA A 31 9.28 1.51 22.82
N ILE A 32 9.49 1.39 21.53
CA ILE A 32 10.58 2.03 20.78
C ILE A 32 9.98 3.19 19.97
N PRO A 33 10.22 4.45 20.36
CA PRO A 33 9.76 5.59 19.55
C PRO A 33 10.43 5.59 18.18
N LEU A 34 9.62 5.74 17.13
CA LEU A 34 10.11 5.93 15.76
C LEU A 34 10.10 7.41 15.43
N SER A 35 11.19 7.90 14.84
CA SER A 35 11.33 9.30 14.47
C SER A 35 11.99 9.46 13.11
N ALA A 36 11.72 10.58 12.48
CA ALA A 36 12.41 11.11 11.31
C ALA A 36 12.56 12.63 11.47
N PRO A 37 13.49 13.27 10.76
CA PRO A 37 13.53 14.73 10.71
C PRO A 37 12.19 15.29 10.22
N ASN A 38 11.68 16.29 10.95
CA ASN A 38 10.41 16.97 10.62
C ASN A 38 9.19 16.03 10.45
N LEU A 39 9.16 14.90 11.19
CA LEU A 39 8.05 13.95 11.14
C LEU A 39 6.73 14.65 11.51
N PRO A 40 5.75 14.71 10.60
CA PRO A 40 4.46 15.30 10.88
C PRO A 40 3.63 14.40 11.81
N PRO A 41 2.51 14.91 12.35
CA PRO A 41 1.54 14.09 13.02
C PRO A 41 1.01 12.98 12.09
N LEU A 42 1.15 11.73 12.50
CA LEU A 42 0.76 10.56 11.73
C LEU A 42 -0.71 10.20 11.94
N ASP A 43 -1.39 9.74 10.89
CA ASP A 43 -2.78 9.29 10.95
C ASP A 43 -2.89 7.77 11.08
N ARG A 44 -2.15 7.04 10.26
CA ARG A 44 -2.27 5.60 10.10
C ARG A 44 -0.92 4.93 9.92
N ALA A 45 -0.87 3.66 10.26
CA ALA A 45 0.23 2.76 9.94
C ALA A 45 -0.33 1.49 9.27
N PHE A 46 0.29 1.08 8.19
CA PHE A 46 -0.03 -0.12 7.42
C PHE A 46 1.12 -1.10 7.54
N ALA A 47 0.81 -2.38 7.71
CA ALA A 47 1.80 -3.43 7.84
C ALA A 47 1.83 -4.31 6.59
N GLY A 48 3.00 -4.47 6.01
CA GLY A 48 3.29 -5.53 5.04
C GLY A 48 3.88 -6.77 5.71
N GLY A 49 4.54 -7.64 4.93
CA GLY A 49 5.15 -8.86 5.47
C GLY A 49 6.32 -8.60 6.42
N SER A 50 7.15 -7.63 6.11
CA SER A 50 8.34 -7.26 6.91
C SER A 50 8.64 -5.76 6.89
N HIS A 51 7.70 -4.96 6.45
CA HIS A 51 7.80 -3.51 6.39
C HIS A 51 6.51 -2.85 6.85
N PHE A 52 6.59 -1.55 7.09
CA PHE A 52 5.46 -0.70 7.46
C PHE A 52 5.47 0.56 6.62
N VAL A 53 4.29 1.06 6.31
CA VAL A 53 4.07 2.39 5.76
C VAL A 53 3.28 3.22 6.75
N LEU A 54 3.80 4.39 7.09
CA LEU A 54 3.16 5.35 7.98
C LEU A 54 2.67 6.52 7.14
N PHE A 55 1.49 6.98 7.44
CA PHE A 55 0.75 7.90 6.59
C PHE A 55 0.30 9.16 7.33
N ALA A 56 0.60 10.31 6.72
CA ALA A 56 0.24 11.66 7.19
C ALA A 56 -0.41 12.44 6.04
N PRO A 57 -1.69 12.23 5.70
CA PRO A 57 -2.32 12.70 4.47
C PRO A 57 -2.32 14.23 4.30
N GLN A 58 -2.25 14.98 5.40
CA GLN A 58 -2.26 16.45 5.38
C GLN A 58 -0.85 17.06 5.22
N ALA A 59 0.20 16.26 5.35
CA ALA A 59 1.57 16.74 5.21
C ALA A 59 1.96 16.92 3.73
N SER A 60 2.91 17.82 3.46
CA SER A 60 3.50 17.95 2.12
C SER A 60 4.28 16.69 1.72
N LEU A 61 4.86 16.00 2.70
CA LEU A 61 5.49 14.69 2.57
C LEU A 61 4.62 13.66 3.32
N PRO A 62 3.72 12.93 2.63
CA PRO A 62 2.69 12.16 3.32
C PRO A 62 3.10 10.74 3.71
N ILE A 63 4.18 10.19 3.15
CA ILE A 63 4.55 8.76 3.32
C ILE A 63 5.91 8.62 3.98
N TYR A 64 5.93 7.81 5.04
CA TYR A 64 7.14 7.34 5.71
C TYR A 64 7.14 5.82 5.73
N THR A 65 8.31 5.20 5.56
CA THR A 65 8.46 3.74 5.53
C THR A 65 9.45 3.26 6.58
N TYR A 66 9.28 2.01 7.04
CA TYR A 66 10.12 1.38 8.04
C TYR A 66 10.21 -0.13 7.82
N GLY A 67 11.36 -0.72 8.04
CA GLY A 67 11.53 -2.17 8.08
C GLY A 67 12.53 -2.71 7.08
N ASP A 68 12.25 -3.89 6.53
CA ASP A 68 13.08 -4.56 5.55
C ASP A 68 12.96 -3.89 4.17
N ASN A 69 14.09 -3.76 3.46
CA ASN A 69 14.15 -3.17 2.12
C ASN A 69 14.86 -4.06 1.08
N ARG A 70 15.03 -5.36 1.36
CA ARG A 70 15.70 -6.28 0.43
C ARG A 70 15.01 -6.42 -0.92
N PHE A 71 13.75 -6.02 -0.99
CA PHE A 71 12.90 -6.04 -2.18
C PHE A 71 12.40 -4.64 -2.56
N CYS A 72 13.09 -3.60 -2.09
CA CYS A 72 12.72 -2.19 -2.31
C CYS A 72 11.30 -1.82 -1.84
N GLN A 73 10.77 -2.57 -0.87
CA GLN A 73 9.42 -2.34 -0.33
C GLN A 73 9.30 -1.03 0.48
N LEU A 74 10.41 -0.36 0.74
CA LEU A 74 10.42 0.98 1.32
C LEU A 74 10.38 2.11 0.28
N GLY A 75 10.38 1.78 -1.02
CA GLY A 75 10.20 2.71 -2.13
C GLY A 75 11.44 3.50 -2.54
N ASP A 76 12.60 3.13 -2.01
CA ASP A 76 13.89 3.68 -2.38
C ASP A 76 14.99 2.62 -2.18
N ILE A 77 16.01 2.65 -3.02
CA ILE A 77 17.20 1.77 -2.90
C ILE A 77 18.16 2.24 -1.80
N TYR A 78 18.19 3.54 -1.51
CA TYR A 78 19.10 4.17 -0.56
C TYR A 78 18.43 4.47 0.78
N VAL A 79 17.84 3.46 1.41
CA VAL A 79 17.17 3.63 2.70
C VAL A 79 18.15 3.44 3.85
N PRO A 80 18.13 4.31 4.86
CA PRO A 80 18.89 4.11 6.08
C PRO A 80 18.52 2.79 6.76
N SER A 81 19.51 2.08 7.28
CA SER A 81 19.28 0.79 7.94
C SER A 81 18.51 0.87 9.26
N LYS A 82 18.25 2.07 9.77
CA LYS A 82 17.53 2.33 11.02
C LYS A 82 16.69 3.61 10.91
N GLY A 83 15.54 3.63 11.58
CA GLY A 83 14.64 4.77 11.63
C GLY A 83 13.58 4.76 10.54
N LEU A 84 12.77 5.81 10.53
CA LEU A 84 11.79 6.05 9.48
C LEU A 84 12.47 6.67 8.25
N HIS A 85 12.13 6.16 7.09
CA HIS A 85 12.53 6.73 5.80
C HIS A 85 11.38 7.56 5.23
N ALA A 86 11.67 8.81 4.89
CA ALA A 86 10.73 9.69 4.21
C ALA A 86 10.71 9.40 2.72
N LEU A 87 9.58 8.99 2.16
CA LEU A 87 9.46 8.65 0.74
C LEU A 87 9.16 9.92 -0.08
N SER A 88 10.23 10.61 -0.50
CA SER A 88 10.17 11.93 -1.11
C SER A 88 9.46 11.95 -2.46
N PHE A 89 9.35 10.82 -3.15
CA PHE A 89 8.62 10.69 -4.41
C PHE A 89 7.22 11.33 -4.35
N PHE A 90 6.50 11.19 -3.23
CA PHE A 90 5.16 11.75 -3.03
C PHE A 90 5.16 13.15 -2.39
N SER A 91 6.31 13.81 -2.35
CA SER A 91 6.42 15.14 -1.77
C SER A 91 5.80 16.21 -2.69
N ARG A 92 4.83 16.94 -2.17
CA ARG A 92 4.26 18.10 -2.86
C ARG A 92 5.26 19.25 -2.98
N ASP A 93 6.17 19.36 -2.02
CA ASP A 93 7.24 20.37 -2.06
C ASP A 93 8.29 20.06 -3.13
N GLU A 94 8.43 18.76 -3.52
CA GLU A 94 9.28 18.34 -4.62
C GLU A 94 8.54 18.19 -5.96
N GLY A 95 7.27 18.62 -6.01
CA GLY A 95 6.49 18.75 -7.25
C GLY A 95 5.59 17.56 -7.59
N PHE A 96 5.32 16.66 -6.63
CA PHE A 96 4.30 15.63 -6.88
C PHE A 96 2.92 16.28 -7.08
N PRO A 97 2.24 16.00 -8.22
CA PRO A 97 1.12 16.84 -8.67
C PRO A 97 -0.18 16.64 -7.88
N SER A 98 -0.33 15.50 -7.23
CA SER A 98 -1.57 15.12 -6.55
C SER A 98 -1.38 14.92 -5.05
N SER A 99 -2.46 14.65 -4.32
CA SER A 99 -2.38 14.22 -2.93
C SER A 99 -2.57 12.71 -2.83
N VAL A 100 -1.84 12.07 -1.91
CA VAL A 100 -2.08 10.66 -1.62
C VAL A 100 -3.35 10.53 -0.78
N HIS A 101 -4.28 9.70 -1.24
CA HIS A 101 -5.56 9.44 -0.60
C HIS A 101 -5.50 8.24 0.35
N SER A 102 -4.89 7.13 -0.10
CA SER A 102 -4.75 5.92 0.71
C SER A 102 -3.50 5.13 0.35
N VAL A 103 -3.13 4.22 1.25
CA VAL A 103 -1.99 3.31 1.10
C VAL A 103 -2.40 1.92 1.53
N VAL A 104 -1.89 0.90 0.85
CA VAL A 104 -2.03 -0.51 1.26
C VAL A 104 -0.70 -1.24 1.06
N CYS A 105 -0.48 -2.32 1.84
CA CYS A 105 0.75 -3.10 1.81
C CYS A 105 0.46 -4.57 1.55
N GLY A 106 1.19 -5.18 0.62
CA GLY A 106 1.31 -6.63 0.45
C GLY A 106 2.47 -7.20 1.26
N ASP A 107 2.97 -8.39 0.90
CA ASP A 107 4.08 -9.00 1.62
C ASP A 107 5.40 -8.22 1.45
N ARG A 108 5.73 -7.86 0.21
CA ARG A 108 6.99 -7.22 -0.20
C ARG A 108 6.79 -6.02 -1.10
N HIS A 109 5.55 -5.54 -1.20
CA HIS A 109 5.18 -4.40 -2.02
C HIS A 109 4.19 -3.49 -1.30
N SER A 110 4.06 -2.30 -1.81
CA SER A 110 3.11 -1.29 -1.33
C SER A 110 2.47 -0.58 -2.51
N LEU A 111 1.29 -0.05 -2.28
CA LEU A 111 0.55 0.78 -3.23
C LEU A 111 0.10 2.07 -2.57
N ALA A 112 0.08 3.13 -3.35
CA ALA A 112 -0.55 4.40 -3.00
C ALA A 112 -1.60 4.76 -4.06
N LEU A 113 -2.77 5.20 -3.60
CA LEU A 113 -3.83 5.78 -4.43
C LEU A 113 -3.83 7.29 -4.24
N THR A 114 -3.84 8.03 -5.33
CA THR A 114 -3.97 9.49 -5.31
C THR A 114 -5.42 9.94 -5.31
N SER A 115 -5.65 11.22 -5.00
CA SER A 115 -6.97 11.83 -5.10
C SER A 115 -7.51 11.91 -6.54
N ASP A 116 -6.64 11.79 -7.53
CA ASP A 116 -6.99 11.82 -8.95
C ASP A 116 -7.30 10.43 -9.50
N GLY A 117 -7.21 9.39 -8.65
CA GLY A 117 -7.51 8.01 -9.03
C GLY A 117 -6.32 7.23 -9.59
N ASP A 118 -5.12 7.82 -9.58
CA ASP A 118 -3.90 7.13 -10.02
C ASP A 118 -3.35 6.23 -8.93
N CYS A 119 -2.89 5.05 -9.31
CA CYS A 119 -2.22 4.11 -8.43
C CYS A 119 -0.72 4.06 -8.69
N TYR A 120 0.06 4.01 -7.62
CA TYR A 120 1.51 3.83 -7.67
C TYR A 120 1.91 2.57 -6.89
N PHE A 121 2.82 1.79 -7.48
CA PHE A 121 3.36 0.55 -6.92
C PHE A 121 4.85 0.70 -6.65
N TRP A 122 5.36 0.13 -5.56
CA TRP A 122 6.79 -0.06 -5.31
C TRP A 122 7.05 -1.34 -4.52
N GLY A 123 8.30 -1.80 -4.56
CA GLY A 123 8.70 -3.07 -3.98
C GLY A 123 8.63 -4.21 -4.98
N TRP A 124 8.43 -5.43 -4.51
CA TRP A 124 8.44 -6.63 -5.33
C TRP A 124 7.21 -7.50 -5.07
N SER A 125 6.59 -7.93 -6.13
CA SER A 125 5.64 -9.04 -6.14
C SER A 125 6.09 -10.10 -7.14
N VAL A 126 5.40 -11.23 -7.22
CA VAL A 126 5.70 -12.27 -8.23
C VAL A 126 5.55 -11.71 -9.66
N PHE A 127 4.92 -10.56 -9.82
CA PHE A 127 4.53 -9.96 -11.11
C PHE A 127 5.28 -8.68 -11.42
N HIS A 128 5.70 -7.94 -10.40
CA HIS A 128 6.35 -6.64 -10.53
C HIS A 128 7.54 -6.50 -9.59
N GLY A 129 8.51 -5.69 -9.98
CA GLY A 129 9.62 -5.30 -9.13
C GLY A 129 10.08 -3.89 -9.48
N HIS A 130 9.73 -2.91 -8.64
CA HIS A 130 10.12 -1.52 -8.81
C HIS A 130 10.84 -1.00 -7.58
N THR A 131 11.95 -0.33 -7.80
CA THR A 131 12.77 0.24 -6.73
C THR A 131 12.20 1.54 -6.18
N LEU A 132 11.52 2.30 -7.05
CA LEU A 132 10.84 3.55 -6.76
C LEU A 132 9.34 3.39 -7.06
N PRO A 133 8.46 4.24 -6.50
CA PRO A 133 7.06 4.24 -6.89
C PRO A 133 6.88 4.49 -8.39
N GLU A 134 6.15 3.61 -9.06
CA GLU A 134 5.80 3.73 -10.47
C GLU A 134 4.29 3.60 -10.66
N PRO A 135 3.70 4.32 -11.64
CA PRO A 135 2.28 4.22 -11.92
C PRO A 135 1.90 2.82 -12.37
N VAL A 136 0.76 2.34 -11.89
CA VAL A 136 0.16 1.07 -12.31
C VAL A 136 -0.92 1.38 -13.32
N ASP A 137 -0.83 0.74 -14.48
CA ASP A 137 -1.87 0.83 -15.49
C ASP A 137 -3.03 -0.10 -15.12
N VAL A 138 -4.16 0.50 -14.77
CA VAL A 138 -5.39 -0.21 -14.38
C VAL A 138 -6.51 0.22 -15.31
N GLY A 139 -7.05 -0.73 -16.08
CA GLY A 139 -8.23 -0.47 -16.89
C GLY A 139 -7.94 0.13 -18.26
N HIS A 140 -7.26 -0.62 -19.14
CA HIS A 140 -7.11 -0.24 -20.54
C HIS A 140 -8.48 -0.10 -21.25
N GLY A 141 -8.81 1.11 -21.66
CA GLY A 141 -9.95 1.43 -22.46
C GLY A 141 -9.86 2.88 -22.96
N PRO A 142 -10.69 3.29 -23.93
CA PRO A 142 -10.73 4.67 -24.40
C PRO A 142 -11.20 5.66 -23.31
N ASP A 143 -11.83 5.14 -22.26
CA ASP A 143 -12.31 5.91 -21.12
C ASP A 143 -11.41 5.59 -19.92
N LEU A 144 -10.62 6.58 -19.50
CA LEU A 144 -9.86 6.50 -18.25
C LEU A 144 -10.86 6.43 -17.09
N VAL A 145 -10.87 5.30 -16.39
CA VAL A 145 -11.73 5.08 -15.21
C VAL A 145 -10.86 5.09 -13.97
N ASN A 146 -11.16 5.99 -13.04
CA ASN A 146 -10.38 6.16 -11.82
C ASN A 146 -10.51 4.96 -10.88
N VAL A 147 -9.42 4.64 -10.18
CA VAL A 147 -9.46 3.70 -9.07
C VAL A 147 -10.06 4.37 -7.84
N THR A 148 -11.02 3.70 -7.21
CA THR A 148 -11.69 4.18 -5.99
C THR A 148 -11.25 3.47 -4.73
N SER A 149 -10.82 2.21 -4.84
CA SER A 149 -10.33 1.42 -3.72
C SER A 149 -9.25 0.43 -4.14
N MET A 150 -8.35 0.10 -3.21
CA MET A 150 -7.27 -0.86 -3.41
C MET A 150 -7.17 -1.83 -2.24
N ALA A 151 -6.75 -3.06 -2.50
CA ALA A 151 -6.33 -3.99 -1.47
C ALA A 151 -5.16 -4.86 -1.93
N CYS A 152 -4.32 -5.29 -0.98
CA CYS A 152 -3.17 -6.16 -1.24
C CYS A 152 -3.27 -7.47 -0.46
N ALA A 153 -3.05 -8.58 -1.14
CA ALA A 153 -2.71 -9.87 -0.56
C ALA A 153 -1.16 -10.05 -0.52
N THR A 154 -0.68 -11.26 -0.35
CA THR A 154 0.78 -11.53 -0.30
C THR A 154 1.50 -11.00 -1.53
N ASP A 155 1.05 -11.38 -2.72
CA ASP A 155 1.71 -11.07 -4.01
C ASP A 155 0.74 -10.49 -5.06
N VAL A 156 -0.50 -10.26 -4.70
CA VAL A 156 -1.54 -9.77 -5.61
C VAL A 156 -2.13 -8.48 -5.06
N SER A 157 -2.34 -7.54 -5.96
CA SER A 157 -3.08 -6.31 -5.70
C SER A 157 -4.40 -6.33 -6.46
N ILE A 158 -5.45 -5.82 -5.87
CA ILE A 158 -6.76 -5.67 -6.49
C ILE A 158 -7.22 -4.23 -6.42
N PHE A 159 -7.98 -3.82 -7.42
CA PHE A 159 -8.44 -2.45 -7.63
C PHE A 159 -9.92 -2.46 -7.94
N LEU A 160 -10.66 -1.58 -7.30
CA LEU A 160 -12.05 -1.27 -7.62
C LEU A 160 -12.09 0.06 -8.36
N LEU A 161 -12.73 0.11 -9.51
CA LEU A 161 -12.86 1.31 -10.34
C LEU A 161 -14.24 1.96 -10.15
N GLU A 162 -14.37 3.21 -10.56
CA GLU A 162 -15.61 4.00 -10.48
C GLU A 162 -16.78 3.35 -11.23
N ASP A 163 -16.50 2.61 -12.32
CA ASP A 163 -17.50 1.87 -13.08
C ASP A 163 -17.96 0.57 -12.40
N GLY A 164 -17.46 0.28 -11.19
CA GLY A 164 -17.71 -0.93 -10.43
C GLY A 164 -16.95 -2.16 -10.94
N SER A 165 -16.06 -2.02 -11.92
CA SER A 165 -15.20 -3.11 -12.35
C SER A 165 -14.10 -3.36 -11.33
N VAL A 166 -13.71 -4.64 -11.16
CA VAL A 166 -12.58 -5.05 -10.31
C VAL A 166 -11.46 -5.57 -11.20
N TRP A 167 -10.27 -5.11 -10.90
CA TRP A 167 -9.06 -5.49 -11.60
C TRP A 167 -8.05 -6.08 -10.62
N SER A 168 -7.18 -6.96 -11.08
CA SER A 168 -6.11 -7.52 -10.24
C SER A 168 -4.81 -7.63 -11.02
N THR A 169 -3.70 -7.44 -10.31
CA THR A 169 -2.40 -7.87 -10.81
C THR A 169 -2.41 -9.40 -10.82
N LYS A 170 -2.35 -10.01 -12.00
CA LYS A 170 -2.36 -11.47 -12.17
C LYS A 170 -1.04 -11.93 -12.75
N ARG A 171 -0.60 -13.12 -12.36
CA ARG A 171 0.52 -13.78 -12.99
C ARG A 171 0.22 -13.97 -14.46
N GLY A 172 0.96 -13.23 -15.31
CA GLY A 172 0.89 -13.41 -16.75
C GLY A 172 1.28 -14.84 -17.11
N ASP A 173 0.53 -15.46 -18.01
CA ASP A 173 0.93 -16.72 -18.60
C ASP A 173 2.23 -16.51 -19.38
N THR A 174 3.32 -16.98 -18.79
CA THR A 174 4.58 -17.48 -19.39
C THR A 174 5.58 -16.58 -20.10
N GLU A 175 5.31 -15.37 -20.58
CA GLU A 175 6.33 -14.69 -21.42
C GLU A 175 6.70 -13.24 -21.05
N THR A 176 5.90 -12.52 -20.31
CA THR A 176 6.27 -11.16 -19.86
C THR A 176 6.53 -11.14 -18.37
N ARG A 177 7.80 -11.18 -18.01
CA ARG A 177 8.26 -11.18 -16.59
C ARG A 177 7.93 -9.88 -15.82
N PHE A 178 7.37 -8.88 -16.46
CA PHE A 178 7.08 -7.56 -15.90
C PHE A 178 5.80 -7.00 -16.53
N ALA A 179 4.65 -7.59 -16.21
CA ALA A 179 3.39 -6.97 -16.59
C ALA A 179 3.03 -5.91 -15.56
N THR A 180 3.13 -4.64 -15.90
CA THR A 180 2.62 -3.49 -15.15
C THR A 180 1.10 -3.36 -15.30
N GLU A 181 0.47 -4.33 -15.94
CA GLU A 181 -0.94 -4.31 -16.28
C GLU A 181 -1.76 -5.11 -15.29
N ALA A 182 -2.84 -4.51 -14.82
CA ALA A 182 -3.88 -5.22 -14.12
C ALA A 182 -4.87 -5.84 -15.13
N HIS A 183 -5.49 -6.96 -14.76
CA HIS A 183 -6.48 -7.66 -15.57
C HIS A 183 -7.85 -7.60 -14.92
N ARG A 184 -8.89 -7.41 -15.74
CA ARG A 184 -10.26 -7.38 -15.24
C ARG A 184 -10.67 -8.73 -14.65
N VAL A 185 -11.19 -8.70 -13.43
CA VAL A 185 -11.76 -9.88 -12.75
C VAL A 185 -13.20 -10.05 -13.24
N GLN A 186 -13.51 -11.25 -13.73
CA GLN A 186 -14.88 -11.57 -14.17
C GLN A 186 -15.67 -12.19 -13.02
N PHE A 187 -16.77 -11.55 -12.65
CA PHE A 187 -17.74 -12.07 -11.70
C PHE A 187 -18.93 -12.66 -12.45
N HIS A 188 -19.12 -13.97 -12.39
CA HIS A 188 -20.26 -14.62 -13.00
C HIS A 188 -21.50 -14.48 -12.13
N GLY A 189 -22.54 -13.80 -12.65
CA GLY A 189 -23.84 -13.70 -12.02
C GLY A 189 -23.94 -12.81 -10.78
N MET A 190 -22.92 -11.97 -10.53
CA MET A 190 -22.91 -11.04 -9.39
C MET A 190 -23.19 -9.60 -9.80
N ASN A 191 -23.77 -8.86 -8.87
CA ASN A 191 -23.96 -7.42 -8.98
C ASN A 191 -22.63 -6.68 -8.80
N TYR A 192 -22.63 -5.37 -9.04
CA TYR A 192 -21.45 -4.52 -8.91
C TYR A 192 -20.88 -4.57 -7.50
N PRO A 193 -19.56 -4.74 -7.33
CA PRO A 193 -18.90 -4.65 -6.04
C PRO A 193 -19.07 -3.26 -5.44
N LEU A 194 -19.29 -3.23 -4.13
CA LEU A 194 -19.34 -1.99 -3.33
C LEU A 194 -17.98 -1.67 -2.70
N ASP A 195 -17.22 -2.72 -2.39
CA ASP A 195 -15.91 -2.62 -1.76
C ASP A 195 -15.11 -3.88 -1.99
N ILE A 196 -13.80 -3.77 -1.83
CA ILE A 196 -12.85 -4.87 -1.98
C ILE A 196 -11.96 -4.99 -0.75
N GLY A 197 -11.50 -6.20 -0.48
CA GLY A 197 -10.53 -6.46 0.56
C GLY A 197 -9.65 -7.64 0.24
N ALA A 198 -8.53 -7.74 0.94
CA ALA A 198 -7.61 -8.83 0.77
C ALA A 198 -7.05 -9.31 2.11
N ALA A 199 -6.73 -10.58 2.17
CA ALA A 199 -5.99 -11.24 3.23
C ALA A 199 -4.76 -11.92 2.64
N GLN A 200 -3.95 -12.56 3.47
CA GLN A 200 -2.66 -13.11 3.06
C GLN A 200 -2.69 -13.94 1.75
N TRP A 201 -3.70 -14.79 1.58
CA TRP A 201 -3.82 -15.72 0.45
C TRP A 201 -5.14 -15.62 -0.31
N SER A 202 -5.97 -14.65 0.03
CA SER A 202 -7.30 -14.47 -0.56
C SER A 202 -7.65 -13.01 -0.72
N TYR A 203 -8.55 -12.75 -1.64
CA TYR A 203 -9.20 -11.46 -1.80
C TYR A 203 -10.71 -11.67 -1.96
N TYR A 204 -11.47 -10.66 -1.63
CA TYR A 204 -12.93 -10.70 -1.64
C TYR A 204 -13.50 -9.36 -2.12
N ALA A 205 -14.69 -9.42 -2.66
CA ALA A 205 -15.47 -8.24 -2.98
C ALA A 205 -16.79 -8.29 -2.21
N LEU A 206 -17.16 -7.16 -1.61
CA LEU A 206 -18.48 -6.98 -1.04
C LEU A 206 -19.41 -6.57 -2.17
N VAL A 207 -20.49 -7.32 -2.40
CA VAL A 207 -21.46 -7.05 -3.46
C VAL A 207 -22.83 -6.76 -2.88
N GLN A 208 -23.56 -5.83 -3.50
CA GLN A 208 -24.95 -5.57 -3.16
C GLN A 208 -25.82 -6.56 -3.91
N ASN A 209 -26.66 -7.32 -3.20
CA ASN A 209 -27.72 -8.10 -3.85
C ASN A 209 -28.76 -7.13 -4.42
N LYS A 210 -29.15 -7.30 -5.67
CA LYS A 210 -30.39 -6.70 -6.19
C LYS A 210 -31.55 -7.47 -5.57
N GLU A 211 -32.39 -6.76 -4.82
CA GLU A 211 -33.72 -7.24 -4.47
C GLU A 211 -34.59 -7.38 -5.74
#